data_37ee0881349771e8ff805152fbbbfa9a
#
_entry.id   37ee0881349771e8ff805152fbbbfa9a
#
_cell.length_a   1.000
_cell.length_b   1.000
_cell.length_c   1.000
_cell.angle_alpha   90.00
_cell.angle_beta   90.00
_cell.angle_gamma   90.00
#
_symmetry.space_group_name_H-M   'P 1'
#
loop_
_entity.id
_entity.type
_entity.pdbx_description
1 polymer ?
#
loop_
_entity_poly.entity_id
_entity_poly.type
_entity_poly.pdbx_seq_one_letter_code
_entity_poly.pdbx_strand_id
1 'polypeptide(L)' 'MPFVIDLTKIDFLDSSGLGALVQTAKECKKLKLNYSVIGNSRVVQTIKLVRLGEFLNLEASLENALDKLRN' A
#
# COMPACT_ATOMS: atom_id res chain seq x y z
N MET A 1 7.97 -3.60 13.34
CA MET A 1 7.09 -4.73 13.05
C MET A 1 6.47 -4.58 11.67
N PRO A 2 6.61 -5.57 10.80
CA PRO A 2 6.04 -5.46 9.45
C PRO A 2 4.53 -5.66 9.45
N PHE A 3 3.85 -4.99 8.52
CA PHE A 3 2.42 -5.21 8.32
C PHE A 3 2.02 -4.93 6.88
N VAL A 4 0.88 -5.46 6.51
CA VAL A 4 0.33 -5.33 5.16
C VAL A 4 -1.01 -4.61 5.24
N ILE A 5 -1.18 -3.61 4.38
CA ILE A 5 -2.44 -2.90 4.23
C ILE A 5 -3.18 -3.57 3.07
N ASP A 6 -4.26 -4.27 3.37
CA ASP A 6 -5.00 -5.06 2.40
C ASP A 6 -6.20 -4.27 1.88
N LEU A 7 -6.10 -3.85 0.62
CA LEU A 7 -7.15 -3.10 -0.06
C LEU A 7 -7.84 -3.93 -1.16
N THR A 8 -7.71 -5.25 -1.10
CA THR A 8 -8.22 -6.11 -2.16
C THR A 8 -9.75 -6.10 -2.26
N LYS A 9 -10.45 -5.74 -1.19
CA LYS A 9 -11.92 -5.73 -1.16
C LYS A 9 -12.52 -4.35 -1.33
N ILE A 10 -11.71 -3.33 -1.57
CA ILE A 10 -12.20 -1.97 -1.79
C ILE A 10 -12.61 -1.82 -3.25
N ASP A 11 -13.83 -1.32 -3.51
CA ASP A 11 -14.34 -1.15 -4.87
C ASP A 11 -13.55 -0.11 -5.64
N PHE A 12 -13.26 1.02 -5.02
CA PHE A 12 -12.38 2.02 -5.63
C PHE A 12 -11.76 2.88 -4.54
N LEU A 13 -10.65 3.52 -4.92
CA LEU A 13 -9.91 4.37 -4.01
C LEU A 13 -10.08 5.82 -4.45
N ASP A 14 -10.81 6.61 -3.67
CA ASP A 14 -11.01 8.02 -3.97
C ASP A 14 -9.88 8.87 -3.34
N SER A 15 -9.96 10.18 -3.56
CA SER A 15 -8.91 11.08 -3.07
C SER A 15 -8.82 11.10 -1.54
N SER A 16 -9.96 10.94 -0.86
CA SER A 16 -9.96 10.88 0.61
C SER A 16 -9.26 9.62 1.11
N GLY A 17 -9.60 8.47 0.52
CA GLY A 17 -8.96 7.21 0.87
C GLY A 17 -7.49 7.21 0.54
N LEU A 18 -7.13 7.76 -0.61
CA LEU A 18 -5.73 7.86 -1.02
C LEU A 18 -4.95 8.76 -0.07
N GLY A 19 -5.54 9.87 0.36
CA GLY A 19 -4.91 10.76 1.34
C GLY A 19 -4.67 10.08 2.67
N ALA A 20 -5.64 9.30 3.15
CA ALA A 20 -5.50 8.55 4.39
C ALA A 20 -4.38 7.50 4.27
N LEU A 21 -4.31 6.84 3.12
CA LEU A 21 -3.28 5.84 2.86
C LEU A 21 -1.88 6.47 2.86
N VAL A 22 -1.73 7.62 2.22
CA VAL A 22 -0.47 8.35 2.19
C VAL A 22 -0.07 8.77 3.61
N GLN A 23 -1.03 9.25 4.40
CA GLN A 23 -0.77 9.66 5.77
C GLN A 23 -0.30 8.46 6.62
N THR A 24 -0.94 7.31 6.45
CA THR A 24 -0.54 6.08 7.13
C THR A 24 0.90 5.70 6.76
N ALA A 25 1.22 5.77 5.46
CA ALA A 25 2.57 5.46 4.99
C ALA A 25 3.61 6.42 5.57
N LYS A 26 3.28 7.71 5.67
CA LYS A 26 4.18 8.69 6.28
C LYS A 26 4.46 8.34 7.74
N GLU A 27 3.43 7.96 8.49
CA GLU A 27 3.60 7.55 9.89
C GLU A 27 4.47 6.30 9.99
N CYS A 28 4.27 5.33 9.11
CA CYS A 28 5.10 4.13 9.09
C CYS A 28 6.56 4.45 8.84
N LYS A 29 6.84 5.34 7.89
CA LYS A 29 8.20 5.76 7.60
C LYS A 29 8.83 6.49 8.78
N LYS A 30 8.07 7.35 9.42
CA LYS A 30 8.51 8.10 10.61
C LYS A 30 8.88 7.17 11.75
N LEU A 31 8.12 6.11 11.95
CA LEU A 31 8.34 5.13 13.00
C LEU A 31 9.29 4.00 12.58
N LYS A 32 9.79 4.05 11.36
CA LYS A 32 10.69 3.04 10.78
C LYS A 32 10.05 1.65 10.76
N LEU A 33 8.75 1.60 10.50
CA LEU A 33 8.01 0.34 10.37
C LEU A 33 8.07 -0.14 8.93
N ASN A 34 8.19 -1.45 8.75
CA ASN A 34 8.08 -2.06 7.43
C ASN A 34 6.61 -2.27 7.10
N TYR A 35 6.21 -1.83 5.92
CA TYR A 35 4.83 -1.99 5.47
C TYR A 35 4.78 -2.27 3.99
N SER A 36 3.65 -2.80 3.54
CA SER A 36 3.38 -3.03 2.13
C SER A 36 1.89 -2.84 1.90
N VAL A 37 1.51 -2.47 0.69
CA VAL A 37 0.11 -2.29 0.30
C VAL A 37 -0.21 -3.27 -0.81
N ILE A 38 -1.32 -3.99 -0.66
CA ILE A 38 -1.85 -4.83 -1.73
C ILE A 38 -3.26 -4.37 -2.05
N GLY A 39 -3.69 -4.54 -3.30
CA GLY A 39 -5.02 -4.14 -3.73
C GLY A 39 -5.47 -4.93 -4.92
N ASN A 40 -6.74 -4.77 -5.27
CA ASN A 40 -7.27 -5.35 -6.50
C ASN A 40 -6.77 -4.52 -7.69
N SER A 41 -7.11 -4.96 -8.91
CA SER A 41 -6.60 -4.31 -10.12
C SER A 41 -6.99 -2.83 -10.22
N ARG A 42 -8.18 -2.45 -9.74
CA ARG A 42 -8.63 -1.06 -9.77
C ARG A 42 -7.80 -0.19 -8.83
N VAL A 43 -7.58 -0.68 -7.61
CA VAL A 43 -6.79 0.03 -6.61
C VAL A 43 -5.34 0.17 -7.08
N VAL A 44 -4.78 -0.91 -7.58
CA VAL A 44 -3.41 -0.90 -8.10
C VAL A 44 -3.26 0.11 -9.23
N GLN A 45 -4.21 0.13 -10.15
CA GLN A 45 -4.18 1.07 -11.27
C GLN A 45 -4.25 2.51 -10.79
N THR A 46 -5.13 2.79 -9.83
CA THR A 46 -5.26 4.14 -9.26
C THR A 46 -3.94 4.59 -8.63
N ILE A 47 -3.34 3.74 -7.84
CA ILE A 47 -2.07 4.05 -7.16
C ILE A 47 -0.96 4.30 -8.18
N LYS A 48 -0.92 3.50 -9.24
CA LYS A 48 0.08 3.68 -10.31
C LYS A 48 -0.14 4.98 -11.08
N LEU A 49 -1.38 5.34 -11.34
CA LEU A 49 -1.70 6.58 -12.06
C LEU A 49 -1.20 7.81 -11.33
N VAL A 50 -1.28 7.82 -10.00
CA VAL A 50 -0.80 8.94 -9.20
C VAL A 50 0.66 8.77 -8.79
N ARG A 51 1.32 7.73 -9.28
CA ARG A 51 2.76 7.47 -9.09
C ARG A 51 3.17 7.31 -7.63
N LEU A 52 2.32 6.67 -6.85
CA LEU A 52 2.59 6.42 -5.43
C LEU A 52 2.93 4.96 -5.13
N GLY A 53 3.13 4.14 -6.16
CA GLY A 53 3.41 2.73 -5.96
C GLY A 53 4.63 2.46 -5.10
N GLU A 54 5.73 3.15 -5.37
CA GLU A 54 6.95 2.96 -4.58
C GLU A 54 6.80 3.51 -3.17
N PHE A 55 6.20 4.68 -3.05
CA PHE A 55 5.99 5.30 -1.74
C PHE A 55 5.14 4.42 -0.82
N LEU A 56 4.13 3.77 -1.39
CA LEU A 56 3.22 2.93 -0.64
C LEU A 56 3.69 1.47 -0.54
N ASN A 57 4.83 1.15 -1.14
CA ASN A 57 5.36 -0.22 -1.20
C ASN A 57 4.32 -1.19 -1.76
N LEU A 58 3.74 -0.79 -2.91
CA LEU A 58 2.70 -1.58 -3.57
C LEU A 58 3.26 -2.90 -4.06
N GLU A 59 2.60 -3.99 -3.71
CA GLU A 59 2.97 -5.33 -4.15
C GLU A 59 1.82 -5.99 -4.89
N ALA A 60 2.15 -6.94 -5.75
CA ALA A 60 1.18 -7.60 -6.61
C ALA A 60 0.27 -8.56 -5.84
N SER A 61 0.74 -9.11 -4.75
CA SER A 61 -0.01 -10.11 -3.99
C SER A 61 0.44 -10.10 -2.53
N LEU A 62 -0.37 -10.72 -1.68
CA LEU A 62 -0.01 -10.89 -0.27
C LEU A 62 1.29 -11.69 -0.14
N GLU A 63 1.45 -12.70 -0.97
CA GLU A 63 2.66 -13.52 -0.95
C GLU A 63 3.90 -12.70 -1.25
N ASN A 64 3.85 -11.86 -2.29
CA ASN A 64 4.97 -10.97 -2.63
C ASN A 64 5.25 -9.96 -1.52
N ALA A 65 4.17 -9.42 -0.92
CA ALA A 65 4.31 -8.47 0.17
C ALA A 65 5.02 -9.10 1.36
N LEU A 66 4.63 -10.32 1.73
CA LEU A 66 5.24 -11.02 2.85
C LEU A 66 6.70 -11.37 2.57
N ASP A 67 7.01 -11.76 1.34
CA ASP A 67 8.40 -12.06 0.96
C ASP A 67 9.29 -10.82 1.10
N LYS A 68 8.81 -9.68 0.66
CA LYS A 68 9.57 -8.43 0.77
C LYS A 68 9.76 -8.00 2.21
N LEU A 69 8.74 -8.15 3.03
CA LEU A 69 8.79 -7.75 4.44
C LEU A 69 9.66 -8.69 5.26
N ARG A 70 9.85 -9.91 4.78
CA ARG A 70 10.66 -10.92 5.45
C ARG A 70 12.16 -10.64 5.32
N ASN A 71 12.52 -9.96 4.27
CA ASN A 71 13.89 -9.59 3.99
C ASN A 71 14.19 -8.19 4.50
#